data_b58e4842f7900ddd26a34aa670ab9955
#
_entry.id   b58e4842f7900ddd26a34aa670ab9955
#
_cell.length_a   1.000
_cell.length_b   1.000
_cell.length_c   1.000
_cell.angle_alpha   90.00
_cell.angle_beta   90.00
_cell.angle_gamma   90.00
#
_symmetry.space_group_name_H-M   'P 1'
#
loop_
_entity.id
_entity.type
_entity.pdbx_description
1 polymer ?
#
loop_
_entity_poly.entity_id
_entity_poly.type
_entity_poly.pdbx_seq_one_letter_code
_entity_poly.pdbx_strand_id
1 'polypeptide(L)'
;MAKSVGALWGVLLLITPLWASSPRAEGGSENVTAHNWAYAEEASELLQEIRSLSTQLAEDSDYLEHHARRNQLDWRSHSERLRQIRGDVNAMGEHLQRLQEIRSAIAPWQQRAVDRIVPKAVVLAANTEKAIAYLCENMSKTWTHSHAEPVSAMADHAEAIRDEVSMFLDYGRTSDRMRGLEDQIELAGA
;
A
#
# COMPACT_ATOMS: atom_id res chain seq x y z
N MET A 1 3.23 -31.45 -31.38
CA MET A 1 2.50 -31.46 -30.09
C MET A 1 2.43 -30.04 -29.58
N ALA A 2 1.29 -29.41 -29.78
CA ALA A 2 1.06 -28.02 -29.39
C ALA A 2 0.70 -27.97 -27.89
N LYS A 3 1.40 -27.16 -27.10
CA LYS A 3 0.98 -26.80 -25.73
C LYS A 3 0.45 -25.39 -25.74
N SER A 4 -0.86 -25.32 -25.56
CA SER A 4 -1.66 -24.14 -25.29
C SER A 4 -1.13 -23.39 -24.10
N VAL A 5 -0.76 -22.10 -24.28
CA VAL A 5 -0.47 -21.15 -23.21
C VAL A 5 -1.77 -20.40 -22.93
N GLY A 6 -2.31 -20.66 -21.75
CA GLY A 6 -3.57 -20.08 -21.30
C GLY A 6 -3.46 -18.66 -20.78
N ALA A 7 -4.45 -17.90 -21.18
CA ALA A 7 -5.15 -16.81 -20.53
C ALA A 7 -4.33 -15.66 -19.91
N LEU A 8 -4.17 -14.60 -20.69
CA LEU A 8 -3.98 -13.22 -20.30
C LEU A 8 -5.24 -12.72 -19.56
N TRP A 9 -5.11 -12.40 -18.31
CA TRP A 9 -6.10 -11.63 -17.56
C TRP A 9 -5.82 -10.15 -17.78
N GLY A 10 -6.45 -9.62 -18.83
CA GLY A 10 -6.52 -8.18 -19.04
C GLY A 10 -7.69 -7.61 -18.24
N VAL A 11 -7.43 -6.97 -17.12
CA VAL A 11 -8.41 -6.11 -16.45
C VAL A 11 -8.41 -4.76 -17.14
N LEU A 12 -9.33 -4.59 -18.07
CA LEU A 12 -9.60 -3.32 -18.73
C LEU A 12 -10.53 -2.49 -17.84
N LEU A 13 -9.97 -1.52 -17.11
CA LEU A 13 -10.74 -0.53 -16.35
C LEU A 13 -11.36 0.48 -17.34
N LEU A 14 -12.64 0.30 -17.64
CA LEU A 14 -13.46 1.31 -18.33
C LEU A 14 -13.87 2.37 -17.31
N ILE A 15 -13.23 3.52 -17.36
CA ILE A 15 -13.63 4.72 -16.63
C ILE A 15 -14.71 5.43 -17.47
N THR A 16 -15.97 5.34 -17.05
CA THR A 16 -17.04 6.18 -17.57
C THR A 16 -17.32 7.33 -16.60
N PRO A 17 -17.30 8.59 -17.00
CA PRO A 17 -17.74 9.69 -16.17
C PRO A 17 -19.27 9.81 -16.24
N LEU A 18 -19.97 9.48 -15.18
CA LEU A 18 -21.38 9.82 -15.03
C LEU A 18 -21.53 11.11 -14.22
N TRP A 19 -21.74 12.21 -14.91
CA TRP A 19 -22.28 13.43 -14.36
C TRP A 19 -23.80 13.33 -14.39
N ALA A 20 -24.47 13.25 -13.24
CA ALA A 20 -25.89 13.55 -13.14
C ALA A 20 -26.26 13.96 -11.71
N SER A 21 -26.63 15.24 -11.60
CA SER A 21 -27.72 15.84 -10.83
C SER A 21 -27.95 15.42 -9.37
N SER A 22 -27.69 16.37 -8.49
CA SER A 22 -28.15 16.39 -7.09
C SER A 22 -29.66 16.45 -6.97
N PRO A 23 -30.29 15.74 -6.01
CA PRO A 23 -31.43 16.25 -5.28
C PRO A 23 -30.99 16.73 -3.89
N ARG A 24 -31.35 17.96 -3.59
CA ARG A 24 -31.26 18.60 -2.29
C ARG A 24 -32.27 17.91 -1.35
N ALA A 25 -31.76 17.23 -0.32
CA ALA A 25 -32.59 16.75 0.79
C ALA A 25 -31.96 17.31 2.09
N GLU A 26 -32.71 18.22 2.70
CA GLU A 26 -32.51 18.67 4.06
C GLU A 26 -32.92 17.54 5.02
N GLY A 27 -32.07 17.23 5.99
CA GLY A 27 -32.39 16.34 7.10
C GLY A 27 -31.35 15.23 7.32
N GLY A 28 -30.33 15.46 8.16
CA GLY A 28 -29.45 14.40 8.57
C GLY A 28 -28.03 14.78 8.96
N SER A 29 -27.84 15.93 9.63
CA SER A 29 -26.50 16.41 10.01
C SER A 29 -25.79 15.48 11.01
N GLU A 30 -26.51 14.80 11.90
CA GLU A 30 -25.91 13.91 12.91
C GLU A 30 -25.46 12.54 12.38
N ASN A 31 -26.18 11.98 11.41
CA ASN A 31 -25.80 10.68 10.81
C ASN A 31 -24.56 10.78 9.89
N VAL A 32 -24.38 11.91 9.24
CA VAL A 32 -23.25 12.14 8.32
C VAL A 32 -21.94 12.28 9.09
N THR A 33 -21.97 12.97 10.25
CA THR A 33 -20.76 13.13 11.09
C THR A 33 -20.32 11.83 11.75
N ALA A 34 -21.24 11.03 12.28
CA ALA A 34 -20.92 9.72 12.86
C ALA A 34 -20.39 8.74 11.80
N HIS A 35 -20.96 8.76 10.59
CA HIS A 35 -20.53 7.92 9.49
C HIS A 35 -19.12 8.29 8.98
N ASN A 36 -18.82 9.58 8.87
CA ASN A 36 -17.50 10.05 8.48
C ASN A 36 -16.42 9.73 9.55
N TRP A 37 -16.79 9.69 10.83
CA TRP A 37 -15.87 9.32 11.91
C TRP A 37 -15.43 7.86 11.80
N ALA A 38 -16.36 6.96 11.58
CA ALA A 38 -16.09 5.54 11.41
C ALA A 38 -15.15 5.26 10.22
N TYR A 39 -15.35 5.95 9.10
CA TYR A 39 -14.44 5.82 7.95
C TYR A 39 -13.06 6.44 8.18
N ALA A 40 -12.96 7.53 8.95
CA ALA A 40 -11.67 8.12 9.29
C ALA A 40 -10.86 7.20 10.22
N GLU A 41 -11.52 6.49 11.14
CA GLU A 41 -10.90 5.49 12.00
C GLU A 41 -10.44 4.27 11.18
N GLU A 42 -11.33 3.68 10.37
CA GLU A 42 -11.02 2.60 9.43
C GLU A 42 -9.81 2.95 8.54
N ALA A 43 -9.80 4.15 7.98
CA ALA A 43 -8.67 4.60 7.15
C ALA A 43 -7.35 4.70 7.93
N SER A 44 -7.41 5.10 9.21
CA SER A 44 -6.21 5.15 10.06
C SER A 44 -5.68 3.75 10.38
N GLU A 45 -6.56 2.78 10.59
CA GLU A 45 -6.21 1.37 10.80
C GLU A 45 -5.57 0.79 9.53
N LEU A 46 -6.21 0.96 8.37
CA LEU A 46 -5.66 0.50 7.09
C LEU A 46 -4.28 1.11 6.77
N LEU A 47 -4.07 2.40 7.08
CA LEU A 47 -2.76 3.03 6.94
C LEU A 47 -1.73 2.43 7.90
N GLN A 48 -2.12 2.04 9.13
CA GLN A 48 -1.20 1.38 10.06
C GLN A 48 -0.82 -0.03 9.57
N GLU A 49 -1.77 -0.77 9.00
CA GLU A 49 -1.51 -2.07 8.38
C GLU A 49 -0.58 -1.95 7.17
N ILE A 50 -0.80 -0.97 6.29
CA ILE A 50 0.10 -0.68 5.17
C ILE A 50 1.52 -0.35 5.67
N ARG A 51 1.66 0.43 6.75
CA ARG A 51 2.97 0.70 7.36
C ARG A 51 3.65 -0.59 7.85
N SER A 52 2.90 -1.46 8.52
CA SER A 52 3.42 -2.74 9.03
C SER A 52 3.89 -3.64 7.88
N LEU A 53 3.05 -3.80 6.86
CA LEU A 53 3.38 -4.56 5.64
C LEU A 53 4.61 -3.97 4.93
N SER A 54 4.70 -2.64 4.82
CA SER A 54 5.85 -1.99 4.19
C SER A 54 7.15 -2.22 4.96
N THR A 55 7.10 -2.25 6.29
CA THR A 55 8.27 -2.58 7.12
C THR A 55 8.73 -4.00 6.85
N GLN A 56 7.81 -4.96 6.84
CA GLN A 56 8.12 -6.35 6.58
C GLN A 56 8.65 -6.56 5.15
N LEU A 57 8.04 -5.92 4.17
CA LEU A 57 8.48 -5.97 2.77
C LEU A 57 9.89 -5.42 2.57
N ALA A 58 10.26 -4.34 3.27
CA ALA A 58 11.62 -3.81 3.25
C ALA A 58 12.62 -4.82 3.84
N GLU A 59 12.34 -5.35 5.03
CA GLU A 59 13.20 -6.33 5.70
C GLU A 59 13.38 -7.62 4.87
N ASP A 60 12.30 -8.13 4.30
CA ASP A 60 12.33 -9.35 3.48
C ASP A 60 13.07 -9.14 2.15
N SER A 61 12.94 -7.95 1.55
CA SER A 61 13.65 -7.60 0.32
C SER A 61 15.14 -7.41 0.57
N ASP A 62 15.52 -6.72 1.65
CA ASP A 62 16.92 -6.58 2.08
C ASP A 62 17.58 -7.93 2.39
N TYR A 63 16.82 -8.81 3.06
CA TYR A 63 17.28 -10.16 3.32
C TYR A 63 17.58 -10.92 2.03
N LEU A 64 16.69 -10.86 1.04
CA LEU A 64 16.88 -11.49 -0.26
C LEU A 64 18.08 -10.91 -1.00
N GLU A 65 18.22 -9.59 -1.04
CA GLU A 65 19.34 -8.91 -1.71
C GLU A 65 20.67 -9.32 -1.10
N HIS A 66 20.77 -9.27 0.23
CA HIS A 66 21.99 -9.62 0.95
C HIS A 66 22.44 -11.06 0.69
N HIS A 67 21.50 -12.01 0.72
CA HIS A 67 21.81 -13.41 0.53
C HIS A 67 22.01 -13.78 -0.95
N ALA A 68 21.33 -13.09 -1.87
CA ALA A 68 21.57 -13.24 -3.31
C ALA A 68 23.01 -12.85 -3.67
N ARG A 69 23.49 -11.70 -3.19
CA ARG A 69 24.86 -11.22 -3.45
C ARG A 69 25.95 -12.17 -2.95
N ARG A 70 25.66 -12.93 -1.89
CA ARG A 70 26.61 -13.91 -1.30
C ARG A 70 26.43 -15.32 -1.82
N ASN A 71 25.47 -15.58 -2.69
CA ASN A 71 25.08 -16.91 -3.16
C ASN A 71 24.82 -17.90 -2.01
N GLN A 72 24.18 -17.43 -0.93
CA GLN A 72 23.98 -18.19 0.30
C GLN A 72 22.60 -18.87 0.37
N LEU A 73 21.66 -18.48 -0.49
CA LEU A 73 20.33 -19.11 -0.58
C LEU A 73 20.21 -19.93 -1.84
N ASP A 74 19.60 -21.10 -1.71
CA ASP A 74 19.16 -21.87 -2.86
C ASP A 74 17.93 -21.23 -3.53
N TRP A 75 17.62 -21.62 -4.74
CA TRP A 75 16.53 -21.06 -5.51
C TRP A 75 15.14 -21.33 -4.87
N ARG A 76 15.00 -22.42 -4.07
CA ARG A 76 13.74 -22.75 -3.39
C ARG A 76 13.46 -21.77 -2.25
N SER A 77 14.47 -21.46 -1.46
CA SER A 77 14.38 -20.47 -0.38
C SER A 77 14.10 -19.07 -0.93
N HIS A 78 14.72 -18.70 -2.06
CA HIS A 78 14.40 -17.46 -2.78
C HIS A 78 12.95 -17.45 -3.26
N SER A 79 12.48 -18.53 -3.87
CA SER A 79 11.11 -18.65 -4.38
C SER A 79 10.08 -18.56 -3.27
N GLU A 80 10.34 -19.18 -2.13
CA GLU A 80 9.44 -19.12 -0.98
C GLU A 80 9.33 -17.71 -0.42
N ARG A 81 10.48 -17.03 -0.25
CA ARG A 81 10.48 -15.65 0.24
C ARG A 81 9.79 -14.70 -0.74
N LEU A 82 10.05 -14.81 -2.04
CA LEU A 82 9.35 -14.00 -3.06
C LEU A 82 7.84 -14.28 -3.11
N ARG A 83 7.41 -15.52 -2.81
CA ARG A 83 5.98 -15.84 -2.70
C ARG A 83 5.34 -15.15 -1.50
N GLN A 84 6.03 -15.10 -0.37
CA GLN A 84 5.59 -14.37 0.82
C GLN A 84 5.48 -12.88 0.52
N ILE A 85 6.54 -12.27 -0.01
CA ILE A 85 6.57 -10.85 -0.43
C ILE A 85 5.39 -10.53 -1.36
N ARG A 86 5.10 -11.39 -2.35
CA ARG A 86 3.95 -11.21 -3.24
C ARG A 86 2.62 -11.24 -2.47
N GLY A 87 2.50 -12.11 -1.46
CA GLY A 87 1.34 -12.14 -0.58
C GLY A 87 1.13 -10.82 0.15
N ASP A 88 2.19 -10.26 0.71
CA ASP A 88 2.15 -9.00 1.46
C ASP A 88 1.89 -7.79 0.55
N VAL A 89 2.46 -7.80 -0.67
CA VAL A 89 2.15 -6.78 -1.70
C VAL A 89 0.67 -6.82 -2.12
N ASN A 90 0.09 -8.01 -2.26
CA ASN A 90 -1.33 -8.15 -2.57
C ASN A 90 -2.20 -7.65 -1.42
N ALA A 91 -1.89 -7.99 -0.17
CA ALA A 91 -2.60 -7.50 1.01
C ALA A 91 -2.55 -5.96 1.09
N MET A 92 -1.37 -5.36 0.84
CA MET A 92 -1.24 -3.90 0.73
C MET A 92 -2.14 -3.34 -0.38
N GLY A 93 -2.22 -4.00 -1.52
CA GLY A 93 -3.09 -3.64 -2.65
C GLY A 93 -4.57 -3.63 -2.25
N GLU A 94 -5.04 -4.62 -1.50
CA GLU A 94 -6.40 -4.72 -0.98
C GLU A 94 -6.71 -3.57 -0.01
N HIS A 95 -5.80 -3.24 0.91
CA HIS A 95 -5.96 -2.10 1.81
C HIS A 95 -6.02 -0.77 1.06
N LEU A 96 -5.16 -0.57 0.07
CA LEU A 96 -5.19 0.63 -0.77
C LEU A 96 -6.47 0.74 -1.60
N GLN A 97 -6.99 -0.37 -2.12
CA GLN A 97 -8.27 -0.41 -2.81
C GLN A 97 -9.39 0.01 -1.85
N ARG A 98 -9.43 -0.53 -0.65
CA ARG A 98 -10.43 -0.16 0.35
C ARG A 98 -10.38 1.32 0.72
N LEU A 99 -9.18 1.88 0.90
CA LEU A 99 -8.98 3.31 1.12
C LEU A 99 -9.48 4.16 -0.04
N GLN A 100 -9.36 3.69 -1.28
CA GLN A 100 -9.92 4.40 -2.44
C GLN A 100 -11.45 4.36 -2.48
N GLU A 101 -12.06 3.24 -2.08
CA GLU A 101 -13.53 3.12 -1.99
C GLU A 101 -14.14 4.11 -0.99
N ILE A 102 -13.51 4.28 0.16
CA ILE A 102 -13.97 5.19 1.22
C ILE A 102 -13.38 6.61 1.09
N ARG A 103 -12.65 6.92 0.01
CA ARG A 103 -11.87 8.14 -0.16
C ARG A 103 -12.67 9.43 0.07
N SER A 104 -13.91 9.49 -0.37
CA SER A 104 -14.77 10.68 -0.21
C SER A 104 -15.22 10.95 1.23
N ALA A 105 -15.11 9.95 2.11
CA ALA A 105 -15.56 10.00 3.50
C ALA A 105 -14.41 10.14 4.51
N ILE A 106 -13.16 10.05 4.08
CA ILE A 106 -11.98 10.14 4.94
C ILE A 106 -11.40 11.56 4.98
N ALA A 107 -10.55 11.82 5.98
CA ALA A 107 -9.93 13.13 6.18
C ALA A 107 -9.01 13.55 5.01
N PRO A 108 -8.87 14.87 4.73
CA PRO A 108 -8.03 15.34 3.62
C PRO A 108 -6.57 14.90 3.67
N TRP A 109 -6.01 14.69 4.86
CA TRP A 109 -4.66 14.19 5.02
C TRP A 109 -4.55 12.69 4.66
N GLN A 110 -5.58 11.89 4.97
CA GLN A 110 -5.66 10.48 4.58
C GLN A 110 -5.80 10.33 3.06
N GLN A 111 -6.60 11.18 2.42
CA GLN A 111 -6.69 11.23 0.95
C GLN A 111 -5.33 11.50 0.32
N ARG A 112 -4.57 12.48 0.85
CA ARG A 112 -3.21 12.79 0.37
C ARG A 112 -2.24 11.65 0.61
N ALA A 113 -2.36 10.92 1.73
CA ALA A 113 -1.56 9.73 1.99
C ALA A 113 -1.79 8.68 0.91
N VAL A 114 -3.05 8.35 0.60
CA VAL A 114 -3.41 7.39 -0.46
C VAL A 114 -2.83 7.81 -1.82
N ASP A 115 -2.99 9.09 -2.20
CA ASP A 115 -2.49 9.60 -3.48
C ASP A 115 -0.97 9.46 -3.65
N ARG A 116 -0.23 9.51 -2.55
CA ARG A 116 1.24 9.40 -2.55
C ARG A 116 1.73 7.97 -2.49
N ILE A 117 0.99 7.09 -1.81
CA ILE A 117 1.38 5.69 -1.60
C ILE A 117 1.07 4.85 -2.84
N VAL A 118 -0.10 5.03 -3.46
CA VAL A 118 -0.55 4.21 -4.60
C VAL A 118 0.47 4.09 -5.73
N PRO A 119 1.07 5.17 -6.25
CA PRO A 119 2.06 5.03 -7.33
C PRO A 119 3.30 4.25 -6.91
N LYS A 120 3.74 4.34 -5.65
CA LYS A 120 4.88 3.58 -5.13
C LYS A 120 4.54 2.09 -4.98
N ALA A 121 3.34 1.78 -4.50
CA ALA A 121 2.85 0.41 -4.38
C ALA A 121 2.75 -0.28 -5.75
N VAL A 122 2.34 0.43 -6.79
CA VAL A 122 2.33 -0.08 -8.17
C VAL A 122 3.74 -0.43 -8.65
N VAL A 123 4.72 0.42 -8.37
CA VAL A 123 6.12 0.14 -8.75
C VAL A 123 6.71 -1.01 -7.94
N LEU A 124 6.39 -1.09 -6.63
CA LEU A 124 6.78 -2.21 -5.77
C LEU A 124 6.22 -3.54 -6.32
N ALA A 125 4.94 -3.59 -6.66
CA ALA A 125 4.31 -4.77 -7.25
C ALA A 125 4.97 -5.17 -8.58
N ALA A 126 5.26 -4.21 -9.46
CA ALA A 126 5.94 -4.46 -10.74
C ALA A 126 7.34 -5.04 -10.55
N ASN A 127 8.12 -4.57 -9.56
CA ASN A 127 9.43 -5.12 -9.26
C ASN A 127 9.36 -6.52 -8.64
N THR A 128 8.35 -6.77 -7.80
CA THR A 128 8.08 -8.12 -7.26
C THR A 128 7.82 -9.12 -8.39
N GLU A 129 6.96 -8.79 -9.35
CA GLU A 129 6.70 -9.65 -10.50
C GLU A 129 7.94 -9.86 -11.38
N LYS A 130 8.77 -8.83 -11.59
CA LYS A 130 10.05 -8.96 -12.31
C LYS A 130 11.00 -9.93 -11.61
N ALA A 131 11.14 -9.82 -10.28
CA ALA A 131 12.01 -10.70 -9.50
C ALA A 131 11.55 -12.16 -9.58
N ILE A 132 10.23 -12.39 -9.48
CA ILE A 132 9.63 -13.72 -9.61
C ILE A 132 9.84 -14.30 -11.02
N ALA A 133 9.55 -13.52 -12.06
CA ALA A 133 9.73 -13.95 -13.46
C ALA A 133 11.18 -14.32 -13.74
N TYR A 134 12.12 -13.47 -13.29
CA TYR A 134 13.55 -13.75 -13.43
C TYR A 134 13.95 -15.06 -12.76
N LEU A 135 13.51 -15.30 -11.53
CA LEU A 135 13.81 -16.53 -10.79
C LEU A 135 13.27 -17.77 -11.50
N CYS A 136 12.06 -17.70 -12.06
CA CYS A 136 11.45 -18.80 -12.80
C CYS A 136 12.28 -19.19 -14.04
N GLU A 137 12.87 -18.22 -14.72
CA GLU A 137 13.67 -18.45 -15.93
C GLU A 137 15.14 -18.82 -15.61
N ASN A 138 15.66 -18.39 -14.46
CA ASN A 138 17.10 -18.43 -14.13
C ASN A 138 17.39 -19.04 -12.74
N MET A 139 16.78 -20.16 -12.38
CA MET A 139 16.85 -20.79 -11.05
C MET A 139 18.25 -20.93 -10.46
N SER A 140 19.29 -21.01 -11.31
CA SER A 140 20.69 -21.18 -10.87
C SER A 140 21.50 -19.87 -10.86
N LYS A 141 20.89 -18.71 -11.11
CA LYS A 141 21.58 -17.42 -11.31
C LYS A 141 21.03 -16.30 -10.44
N THR A 142 20.70 -16.61 -9.19
CA THR A 142 20.13 -15.64 -8.24
C THR A 142 21.07 -14.51 -7.85
N TRP A 143 22.38 -14.68 -8.05
CA TRP A 143 23.43 -13.68 -7.73
C TRP A 143 23.64 -12.62 -8.82
N THR A 144 22.91 -12.69 -9.94
CA THR A 144 23.13 -11.76 -11.06
C THR A 144 22.54 -10.39 -10.77
N HIS A 145 23.12 -9.35 -11.39
CA HIS A 145 22.60 -7.98 -11.31
C HIS A 145 21.12 -7.88 -11.74
N SER A 146 20.73 -8.63 -12.75
CA SER A 146 19.34 -8.66 -13.25
C SER A 146 18.33 -9.20 -12.24
N HIS A 147 18.76 -9.96 -11.23
CA HIS A 147 17.91 -10.37 -10.10
C HIS A 147 18.03 -9.37 -8.94
N ALA A 148 19.22 -8.87 -8.66
CA ALA A 148 19.48 -7.98 -7.55
C ALA A 148 18.78 -6.61 -7.72
N GLU A 149 18.74 -6.08 -8.95
CA GLU A 149 18.13 -4.78 -9.24
C GLU A 149 16.65 -4.68 -8.85
N PRO A 150 15.74 -5.58 -9.31
CA PRO A 150 14.35 -5.52 -8.88
C PRO A 150 14.16 -5.79 -7.38
N VAL A 151 15.00 -6.61 -6.74
CA VAL A 151 14.92 -6.90 -5.31
C VAL A 151 15.34 -5.67 -4.49
N SER A 152 16.43 -4.99 -4.86
CA SER A 152 16.85 -3.73 -4.22
C SER A 152 15.77 -2.64 -4.39
N ALA A 153 15.21 -2.52 -5.59
CA ALA A 153 14.12 -1.57 -5.84
C ALA A 153 12.86 -1.88 -5.01
N MET A 154 12.59 -3.15 -4.69
CA MET A 154 11.49 -3.53 -3.79
C MET A 154 11.73 -2.99 -2.37
N ALA A 155 12.95 -3.13 -1.83
CA ALA A 155 13.33 -2.58 -0.53
C ALA A 155 13.16 -1.06 -0.50
N ASP A 156 13.74 -0.35 -1.46
CA ASP A 156 13.67 1.12 -1.57
C ASP A 156 12.21 1.64 -1.61
N HIS A 157 11.36 0.99 -2.40
CA HIS A 157 9.95 1.39 -2.50
C HIS A 157 9.15 1.04 -1.25
N ALA A 158 9.41 -0.09 -0.61
CA ALA A 158 8.78 -0.47 0.65
C ALA A 158 9.15 0.51 1.77
N GLU A 159 10.42 0.88 1.89
CA GLU A 159 10.89 1.91 2.83
C GLU A 159 10.24 3.27 2.57
N ALA A 160 10.20 3.71 1.31
CA ALA A 160 9.58 4.97 0.94
C ALA A 160 8.07 5.00 1.26
N ILE A 161 7.35 3.87 1.15
CA ILE A 161 5.94 3.76 1.56
C ILE A 161 5.84 3.84 3.09
N ARG A 162 6.64 3.07 3.83
CA ARG A 162 6.69 3.07 5.30
C ARG A 162 6.89 4.48 5.86
N ASP A 163 7.87 5.18 5.34
CA ASP A 163 8.24 6.51 5.83
C ASP A 163 7.15 7.53 5.53
N GLU A 164 6.56 7.46 4.36
CA GLU A 164 5.47 8.34 3.97
C GLU A 164 4.21 8.10 4.80
N VAL A 165 3.82 6.83 4.99
CA VAL A 165 2.68 6.48 5.86
C VAL A 165 2.92 6.94 7.29
N SER A 166 4.13 6.73 7.82
CA SER A 166 4.50 7.15 9.18
C SER A 166 4.36 8.67 9.35
N MET A 167 4.84 9.45 8.38
CA MET A 167 4.69 10.91 8.38
C MET A 167 3.22 11.35 8.42
N PHE A 168 2.35 10.73 7.62
CA PHE A 168 0.94 11.07 7.60
C PHE A 168 0.21 10.66 8.88
N LEU A 169 0.51 9.49 9.45
CA LEU A 169 -0.05 9.07 10.74
C LEU A 169 0.39 9.97 11.88
N ASP A 170 1.64 10.44 11.88
CA ASP A 170 2.14 11.42 12.88
C ASP A 170 1.46 12.77 12.73
N TYR A 171 1.24 13.22 11.50
CA TYR A 171 0.46 14.42 11.22
C TYR A 171 -0.97 14.29 11.75
N GLY A 172 -1.65 13.18 11.47
CA GLY A 172 -3.01 12.92 11.97
C GLY A 172 -3.09 13.00 13.48
N ARG A 173 -2.23 12.27 14.20
CA ARG A 173 -2.15 12.27 15.66
C ARG A 173 -1.89 13.66 16.24
N THR A 174 -1.04 14.45 15.60
CA THR A 174 -0.72 15.79 16.02
C THR A 174 -1.91 16.73 15.83
N SER A 175 -2.59 16.63 14.68
CA SER A 175 -3.79 17.40 14.36
C SER A 175 -4.93 17.13 15.34
N ASP A 176 -5.16 15.86 15.69
CA ASP A 176 -6.21 15.48 16.64
C ASP A 176 -5.89 15.97 18.06
N ARG A 177 -4.62 15.91 18.46
CA ARG A 177 -4.17 16.47 19.75
C ARG A 177 -4.38 17.98 19.82
N MET A 178 -4.06 18.71 18.76
CA MET A 178 -4.26 20.16 18.71
C MET A 178 -5.74 20.52 18.82
N ARG A 179 -6.61 19.83 18.10
CA ARG A 179 -8.07 20.03 18.17
C ARG A 179 -8.59 19.77 19.59
N GLY A 180 -8.16 18.68 20.23
CA GLY A 180 -8.54 18.39 21.62
C GLY A 180 -8.09 19.45 22.63
N LEU A 181 -6.95 20.11 22.40
CA LEU A 181 -6.49 21.22 23.24
C LEU A 181 -7.31 22.51 22.99
N GLU A 182 -7.68 22.79 21.74
CA GLU A 182 -8.57 23.90 21.38
C GLU A 182 -9.92 23.76 22.07
N ASP A 183 -10.54 22.58 22.00
CA ASP A 183 -11.81 22.27 22.68
C ASP A 183 -11.70 22.48 24.19
N GLN A 184 -10.58 22.08 24.82
CA GLN A 184 -10.36 22.30 26.25
C GLN A 184 -10.23 23.80 26.65
N ILE A 185 -9.58 24.58 25.79
CA ILE A 185 -9.41 26.04 26.01
C ILE A 185 -10.76 26.74 25.90
N GLU A 186 -11.59 26.37 24.89
CA GLU A 186 -12.93 26.94 24.74
C GLU A 186 -13.82 26.64 25.95
N LEU A 187 -13.78 25.39 26.44
CA LEU A 187 -14.55 24.99 27.63
C LEU A 187 -14.06 25.68 28.91
N ALA A 188 -12.78 25.98 29.02
CA ALA A 188 -12.21 26.67 30.18
C ALA A 188 -12.44 28.17 30.17
N GLY A 189 -12.75 28.78 29.02
CA GLY A 189 -13.03 30.22 28.85
C GLY A 189 -14.51 30.59 28.92
N ALA A 190 -15.40 29.59 29.01
CA ALA A 190 -16.86 29.77 29.13
C ALA A 190 -17.30 29.70 30.59
#